data_cd1cf831e339ec8743a364a2f992119a
#
_entry.id   cd1cf831e339ec8743a364a2f992119a
#
_cell.length_a   1.000
_cell.length_b   1.000
_cell.length_c   1.000
_cell.angle_alpha   90.00
_cell.angle_beta   90.00
_cell.angle_gamma   90.00
#
_symmetry.space_group_name_H-M   'P 1'
#
loop_
_entity.id
_entity.type
_entity.pdbx_description
1 polymer ?
#
loop_
_entity_poly.entity_id
_entity_poly.type
_entity_poly.pdbx_seq_one_letter_code
_entity_poly.pdbx_strand_id
1 'polypeptide(L)'
;MSDPFSGHLSKRERQIMEALYLLRAAAVSDVRRALADPPSYSAVRTTLNILVRKGFLQTSAEGRRYLYSPVVSPEKARKSAVRHLLRTYFDGSVRDAILGLVEAGGEGLTESDYRALSSRIREARRKETRNRRK
;
A
#
# COMPACT_ATOMS: atom_id res chain seq x y z
N MET A 1 8.78 -11.56 -4.72
CA MET A 1 7.51 -10.85 -4.97
C MET A 1 7.83 -9.41 -5.31
N SER A 2 7.48 -8.97 -6.49
CA SER A 2 7.79 -7.62 -6.93
C SER A 2 6.94 -6.61 -6.16
N ASP A 3 7.56 -5.49 -5.81
CA ASP A 3 6.88 -4.31 -5.32
C ASP A 3 5.81 -3.92 -6.35
N PRO A 4 4.52 -3.77 -5.95
CA PRO A 4 3.49 -3.35 -6.89
C PRO A 4 3.74 -1.97 -7.51
N PHE A 5 4.65 -1.22 -6.93
CA PHE A 5 5.07 0.08 -7.47
C PHE A 5 6.43 0.01 -8.17
N SER A 6 7.10 -1.16 -8.16
CA SER A 6 8.36 -1.33 -8.87
C SER A 6 8.09 -1.54 -10.34
N GLY A 7 9.00 -1.07 -11.16
CA GLY A 7 8.92 -1.25 -12.60
C GLY A 7 8.41 -0.02 -13.31
N HIS A 8 7.81 -0.23 -14.46
CA HIS A 8 7.57 0.80 -15.46
C HIS A 8 6.23 1.51 -15.33
N LEU A 9 5.88 1.94 -14.12
CA LEU A 9 4.68 2.75 -13.93
C LEU A 9 5.01 4.23 -14.12
N SER A 10 4.19 4.90 -14.93
CA SER A 10 4.26 6.35 -15.05
C SER A 10 3.77 7.00 -13.76
N LYS A 11 4.03 8.29 -13.61
CA LYS A 11 3.56 9.06 -12.46
C LYS A 11 2.03 8.95 -12.32
N ARG A 12 1.31 9.08 -13.42
CA ARG A 12 -0.16 9.01 -13.42
C ARG A 12 -0.65 7.60 -13.07
N GLU A 13 -0.01 6.58 -13.64
CA GLU A 13 -0.34 5.19 -13.31
C GLU A 13 -0.15 4.91 -11.83
N ARG A 14 0.93 5.42 -11.26
CA ARG A 14 1.21 5.26 -9.83
C ARG A 14 0.16 5.93 -8.96
N GLN A 15 -0.24 7.16 -9.31
CA GLN A 15 -1.29 7.88 -8.59
C GLN A 15 -2.62 7.12 -8.60
N ILE A 16 -2.96 6.52 -9.73
CA ILE A 16 -4.18 5.73 -9.87
C ILE A 16 -4.09 4.45 -9.05
N MET A 17 -2.96 3.77 -9.05
CA MET A 17 -2.75 2.59 -8.22
C MET A 17 -2.87 2.91 -6.73
N GLU A 18 -2.29 4.03 -6.29
CA GLU A 18 -2.41 4.49 -4.91
C GLU A 18 -3.86 4.73 -4.50
N ALA A 19 -4.63 5.39 -5.38
CA ALA A 19 -6.05 5.62 -5.15
C ALA A 19 -6.81 4.30 -5.00
N LEU A 20 -6.52 3.32 -5.86
CA LEU A 20 -7.18 2.02 -5.80
C LEU A 20 -6.79 1.19 -4.59
N TYR A 21 -5.57 1.32 -4.09
CA TYR A 21 -5.20 0.66 -2.83
C TYR A 21 -5.99 1.22 -1.64
N LEU A 22 -6.32 2.51 -1.67
CA LEU A 22 -7.15 3.11 -0.63
C LEU A 22 -8.64 2.75 -0.79
N LEU A 23 -9.14 2.78 -2.03
CA LEU A 23 -10.55 2.50 -2.33
C LEU A 23 -10.87 1.00 -2.37
N ARG A 24 -9.86 0.15 -2.59
CA ARG A 24 -9.90 -1.31 -2.75
C ARG A 24 -10.51 -1.75 -4.07
N ALA A 25 -11.71 -1.28 -4.41
CA ALA A 25 -12.36 -1.51 -5.69
C ALA A 25 -13.15 -0.26 -6.04
N ALA A 26 -13.09 0.17 -7.29
CA ALA A 26 -13.72 1.44 -7.67
C ALA A 26 -14.02 1.49 -9.16
N ALA A 27 -15.06 2.22 -9.49
CA ALA A 27 -15.39 2.59 -10.88
C ALA A 27 -14.52 3.77 -11.32
N VAL A 28 -14.50 4.05 -12.61
CA VAL A 28 -13.71 5.15 -13.21
C VAL A 28 -14.01 6.48 -12.49
N SER A 29 -15.27 6.77 -12.26
CA SER A 29 -15.69 8.03 -11.60
C SER A 29 -15.15 8.17 -10.19
N ASP A 30 -15.12 7.07 -9.44
CA ASP A 30 -14.62 7.05 -8.06
C ASP A 30 -13.12 7.31 -8.02
N VAL A 31 -12.38 6.69 -8.93
CA VAL A 31 -10.93 6.89 -9.06
C VAL A 31 -10.65 8.34 -9.42
N ARG A 32 -11.40 8.88 -10.39
CA ARG A 32 -11.24 10.27 -10.82
C ARG A 32 -11.42 11.25 -9.66
N ARG A 33 -12.46 11.04 -8.83
CA ARG A 33 -12.72 11.89 -7.66
C ARG A 33 -11.63 11.82 -6.61
N ALA A 34 -10.93 10.69 -6.53
CA ALA A 34 -9.85 10.51 -5.56
C ALA A 34 -8.54 11.18 -5.96
N LEU A 35 -8.41 11.63 -7.21
CA LEU A 35 -7.22 12.30 -7.70
C LEU A 35 -7.29 13.80 -7.41
N ALA A 36 -6.15 14.38 -6.97
CA ALA A 36 -6.08 15.79 -6.60
C ALA A 36 -6.30 16.73 -7.81
N ASP A 37 -5.79 16.34 -8.95
CA ASP A 37 -5.91 17.08 -10.20
C ASP A 37 -6.38 16.10 -11.28
N PRO A 38 -7.69 15.77 -11.29
CA PRO A 38 -8.15 14.67 -12.11
C PRO A 38 -8.11 14.99 -13.60
N PRO A 39 -7.55 14.08 -14.41
CA PRO A 39 -7.68 14.17 -15.86
C PRO A 39 -9.11 13.88 -16.27
N SER A 40 -9.39 13.94 -17.57
CA SER A 40 -10.71 13.61 -18.08
C SER A 40 -11.11 12.17 -17.74
N TYR A 41 -12.41 11.91 -17.78
CA TYR A 41 -12.95 10.56 -17.60
C TYR A 41 -12.30 9.57 -18.58
N SER A 42 -12.21 9.96 -19.86
CA SER A 42 -11.60 9.12 -20.90
C SER A 42 -10.14 8.81 -20.60
N ALA A 43 -9.38 9.79 -20.13
CA ALA A 43 -7.97 9.61 -19.80
C ALA A 43 -7.80 8.64 -18.62
N VAL A 44 -8.61 8.77 -17.58
CA VAL A 44 -8.58 7.86 -16.43
C VAL A 44 -8.93 6.44 -16.89
N ARG A 45 -9.99 6.30 -17.65
CA ARG A 45 -10.42 5.00 -18.19
C ARG A 45 -9.34 4.34 -19.03
N THR A 46 -8.69 5.09 -19.90
CA THR A 46 -7.59 4.59 -20.73
C THR A 46 -6.44 4.08 -19.88
N THR A 47 -6.04 4.86 -18.87
CA THR A 47 -4.96 4.49 -17.96
C THR A 47 -5.31 3.24 -17.15
N LEU A 48 -6.54 3.15 -16.65
CA LEU A 48 -7.02 1.95 -15.94
C LEU A 48 -6.93 0.71 -16.82
N ASN A 49 -7.34 0.81 -18.08
CA ASN A 49 -7.29 -0.32 -19.01
C ASN A 49 -5.85 -0.71 -19.35
N ILE A 50 -4.94 0.25 -19.41
CA ILE A 50 -3.51 -0.03 -19.57
C ILE A 50 -2.99 -0.83 -18.37
N LEU A 51 -3.37 -0.45 -17.17
CA LEU A 51 -2.97 -1.14 -15.94
C LEU A 51 -3.54 -2.57 -15.87
N VAL A 52 -4.74 -2.79 -16.38
CA VAL A 52 -5.29 -4.15 -16.51
C VAL A 52 -4.43 -4.97 -17.45
N ARG A 53 -4.08 -4.44 -18.62
CA ARG A 53 -3.24 -5.14 -19.59
C ARG A 53 -1.84 -5.43 -19.05
N LYS A 54 -1.30 -4.53 -18.23
CA LYS A 54 0.02 -4.73 -17.59
C LYS A 54 -0.04 -5.74 -16.43
N GLY A 55 -1.22 -6.18 -16.01
CA GLY A 55 -1.37 -7.15 -14.95
C GLY A 55 -1.43 -6.57 -13.54
N PHE A 56 -1.54 -5.26 -13.38
CA PHE A 56 -1.63 -4.61 -12.07
C PHE A 56 -3.06 -4.54 -11.54
N LEU A 57 -4.04 -4.46 -12.43
CA LEU A 57 -5.44 -4.36 -12.09
C LEU A 57 -6.25 -5.50 -12.71
N GLN A 58 -7.35 -5.81 -12.06
CA GLN A 58 -8.36 -6.72 -12.58
C GLN A 58 -9.71 -6.01 -12.55
N THR A 59 -10.65 -6.51 -13.35
CA THR A 59 -11.99 -5.93 -13.46
C THR A 59 -13.03 -6.91 -12.93
N SER A 60 -14.13 -6.35 -12.42
CA SER A 60 -15.30 -7.12 -12.04
C SER A 60 -16.53 -6.29 -12.37
N ALA A 61 -17.66 -6.97 -12.52
CA ALA A 61 -18.93 -6.31 -12.75
C ALA A 61 -19.77 -6.37 -11.47
N GLU A 62 -20.32 -5.23 -11.06
CA GLU A 62 -21.25 -5.14 -9.96
C GLU A 62 -22.52 -4.46 -10.51
N GLY A 63 -23.50 -5.26 -10.90
CA GLY A 63 -24.65 -4.77 -11.63
C GLY A 63 -24.22 -4.21 -12.98
N ARG A 64 -24.52 -2.94 -13.24
CA ARG A 64 -24.12 -2.24 -14.47
C ARG A 64 -22.77 -1.53 -14.34
N ARG A 65 -22.16 -1.56 -13.15
CA ARG A 65 -20.91 -0.88 -12.89
C ARG A 65 -19.73 -1.81 -13.16
N TYR A 66 -18.71 -1.24 -13.77
CA TYR A 66 -17.43 -1.89 -13.97
C TYR A 66 -16.49 -1.42 -12.86
N LEU A 67 -15.97 -2.35 -12.08
CA LEU A 67 -15.05 -2.03 -10.99
C LEU A 67 -13.64 -2.50 -11.32
N TYR A 68 -12.68 -1.69 -10.95
CA TYR A 68 -11.25 -2.00 -11.04
C TYR A 68 -10.73 -2.24 -9.65
N SER A 69 -9.87 -3.23 -9.49
CA SER A 69 -9.23 -3.52 -8.21
C SER A 69 -7.80 -4.03 -8.42
N PRO A 70 -6.90 -3.81 -7.44
CA PRO A 70 -5.53 -4.33 -7.55
C PRO A 70 -5.51 -5.85 -7.57
N VAL A 71 -4.66 -6.42 -8.43
CA VAL A 71 -4.42 -7.87 -8.46
C VAL A 71 -3.70 -8.31 -7.19
N VAL A 72 -2.72 -7.51 -6.74
CA VAL A 72 -2.06 -7.72 -5.45
C VAL A 72 -2.88 -7.02 -4.38
N SER A 73 -3.27 -7.76 -3.34
CA SER A 73 -4.10 -7.20 -2.27
C SER A 73 -3.41 -6.02 -1.57
N PRO A 74 -4.17 -5.05 -1.01
CA PRO A 74 -3.58 -3.95 -0.25
C PRO A 74 -2.69 -4.42 0.90
N GLU A 75 -3.03 -5.53 1.54
CA GLU A 75 -2.26 -6.11 2.64
C GLU A 75 -0.88 -6.59 2.17
N LYS A 76 -0.83 -7.27 1.03
CA LYS A 76 0.43 -7.72 0.41
C LYS A 76 1.26 -6.55 -0.09
N ALA A 77 0.62 -5.55 -0.69
CA ALA A 77 1.27 -4.34 -1.17
C ALA A 77 1.93 -3.59 0.00
N ARG A 78 1.23 -3.49 1.13
CA ARG A 78 1.76 -2.86 2.34
C ARG A 78 3.01 -3.57 2.85
N LYS A 79 2.97 -4.90 2.93
CA LYS A 79 4.12 -5.70 3.37
C LYS A 79 5.33 -5.50 2.45
N SER A 80 5.08 -5.50 1.15
CA SER A 80 6.12 -5.27 0.15
C SER A 80 6.74 -3.87 0.29
N ALA A 81 5.91 -2.86 0.49
CA ALA A 81 6.35 -1.48 0.67
C ALA A 81 7.21 -1.32 1.94
N VAL A 82 6.80 -1.96 3.03
CA VAL A 82 7.55 -1.93 4.30
C VAL A 82 8.92 -2.59 4.12
N ARG A 83 8.98 -3.75 3.47
CA ARG A 83 10.26 -4.44 3.20
C ARG A 83 11.19 -3.60 2.34
N HIS A 84 10.63 -2.95 1.31
CA HIS A 84 11.40 -2.07 0.44
C HIS A 84 11.97 -0.88 1.21
N LEU A 85 11.14 -0.25 2.04
CA LEU A 85 11.55 0.87 2.90
C LEU A 85 12.70 0.46 3.83
N LEU A 86 12.58 -0.68 4.49
CA LEU A 86 13.59 -1.20 5.39
C LEU A 86 14.93 -1.41 4.69
N ARG A 87 14.91 -2.06 3.53
CA ARG A 87 16.14 -2.35 2.79
C ARG A 87 16.77 -1.10 2.20
N THR A 88 15.95 -0.21 1.66
CA THR A 88 16.42 0.95 0.90
C THR A 88 16.97 2.05 1.82
N TYR A 89 16.27 2.34 2.90
CA TYR A 89 16.54 3.52 3.73
C TYR A 89 17.08 3.20 5.13
N PHE A 90 16.90 1.98 5.59
CA PHE A 90 17.26 1.59 6.96
C PHE A 90 18.18 0.38 7.05
N ASP A 91 18.76 -0.01 5.93
CA ASP A 91 19.70 -1.14 5.84
C ASP A 91 19.19 -2.41 6.55
N GLY A 92 17.88 -2.65 6.45
CA GLY A 92 17.22 -3.78 7.09
C GLY A 92 16.92 -3.63 8.57
N SER A 93 17.27 -2.49 9.17
CA SER A 93 17.11 -2.28 10.62
C SER A 93 15.68 -1.85 10.97
N VAL A 94 14.93 -2.76 11.56
CA VAL A 94 13.58 -2.48 12.08
C VAL A 94 13.64 -1.43 13.19
N ARG A 95 14.64 -1.52 14.08
CA ARG A 95 14.85 -0.56 15.16
C ARG A 95 14.97 0.86 14.63
N ASP A 96 15.84 1.07 13.64
CA ASP A 96 16.07 2.40 13.07
C ASP A 96 14.85 2.91 12.34
N ALA A 97 14.11 2.04 11.66
CA ALA A 97 12.87 2.40 10.99
C ALA A 97 11.81 2.87 11.99
N ILE A 98 11.65 2.16 13.10
CA ILE A 98 10.68 2.54 14.15
C ILE A 98 11.06 3.90 14.75
N LEU A 99 12.34 4.10 15.06
CA LEU A 99 12.83 5.38 15.59
C LEU A 99 12.58 6.51 14.60
N GLY A 100 12.86 6.30 13.32
CA GLY A 100 12.63 7.28 12.28
C GLY A 100 11.16 7.64 12.13
N LEU A 101 10.28 6.65 12.19
CA LEU A 101 8.82 6.86 12.10
C LEU A 101 8.30 7.66 13.31
N VAL A 102 8.77 7.34 14.51
CA VAL A 102 8.37 8.08 15.73
C VAL A 102 8.86 9.53 15.66
N GLU A 103 10.08 9.76 15.22
CA GLU A 103 10.65 11.10 15.08
C GLU A 103 9.91 11.94 14.03
N ALA A 104 9.52 11.30 12.92
CA ALA A 104 8.87 11.98 11.80
C ALA A 104 7.37 12.21 12.03
N GLY A 105 6.68 11.32 12.75
CA GLY A 105 5.23 11.35 12.87
C GLY A 105 4.68 11.02 14.25
N GLY A 106 5.53 10.93 15.27
CA GLY A 106 5.12 10.53 16.62
C GLY A 106 4.13 11.46 17.32
N GLU A 107 4.00 12.69 16.85
CA GLU A 107 3.03 13.65 17.40
C GLU A 107 1.58 13.16 17.26
N GLY A 108 1.31 12.29 16.29
CA GLY A 108 -0.01 11.71 16.10
C GLY A 108 -0.30 10.51 16.98
N LEU A 109 0.66 10.05 17.79
CA LEU A 109 0.48 8.86 18.61
C LEU A 109 -0.10 9.22 19.98
N THR A 110 -1.15 8.50 20.37
CA THR A 110 -1.77 8.64 21.69
C THR A 110 -1.10 7.72 22.69
N GLU A 111 -1.41 7.91 23.98
CA GLU A 111 -0.95 7.01 25.04
C GLU A 111 -1.42 5.57 24.77
N SER A 112 -2.64 5.42 24.30
CA SER A 112 -3.21 4.12 23.91
C SER A 112 -2.40 3.49 22.77
N ASP A 113 -1.97 4.28 21.80
CA ASP A 113 -1.13 3.79 20.69
C ASP A 113 0.21 3.28 21.19
N TYR A 114 0.85 4.00 22.11
CA TYR A 114 2.13 3.58 22.69
C TYR A 114 2.01 2.24 23.41
N ARG A 115 0.91 2.04 24.17
CA ARG A 115 0.65 0.77 24.85
C ARG A 115 0.45 -0.38 23.86
N ALA A 116 -0.33 -0.14 22.81
CA ALA A 116 -0.58 -1.14 21.79
C ALA A 116 0.72 -1.52 21.06
N LEU A 117 1.54 -0.55 20.70
CA LEU A 117 2.83 -0.77 20.07
C LEU A 117 3.78 -1.57 20.97
N SER A 118 3.89 -1.19 22.24
CA SER A 118 4.74 -1.89 23.22
C SER A 118 4.30 -3.35 23.40
N SER A 119 3.00 -3.59 23.46
CA SER A 119 2.43 -4.93 23.59
C SER A 119 2.77 -5.80 22.37
N ARG A 120 2.64 -5.25 21.15
CA ARG A 120 2.96 -5.96 19.92
C ARG A 120 4.45 -6.27 19.81
N ILE A 121 5.29 -5.36 20.23
CA ILE A 121 6.74 -5.56 20.23
C ILE A 121 7.12 -6.71 21.18
N ARG A 122 6.55 -6.74 22.38
CA ARG A 122 6.79 -7.83 23.33
C ARG A 122 6.31 -9.18 22.79
N GLU A 123 5.16 -9.20 22.15
CA GLU A 123 4.61 -10.42 21.54
C GLU A 123 5.52 -10.95 20.43
N ALA A 124 6.01 -10.08 19.58
CA ALA A 124 6.95 -10.44 18.50
C ALA A 124 8.25 -11.01 19.08
N ARG A 125 8.76 -10.41 20.17
CA ARG A 125 9.96 -10.87 20.86
C ARG A 125 9.77 -12.27 21.44
N ARG A 126 8.60 -12.56 22.03
CA ARG A 126 8.28 -13.88 22.57
C ARG A 126 8.25 -14.95 21.49
N LYS A 127 7.65 -14.64 20.33
CA LYS A 127 7.59 -15.55 19.18
C LYS A 127 9.00 -15.85 18.64
N GLU A 128 9.84 -14.85 18.55
CA GLU A 128 11.22 -15.01 18.09
C GLU A 128 12.03 -15.89 19.04
N THR A 129 11.91 -15.66 20.34
CA THR A 129 12.58 -16.48 21.37
C THR A 129 12.10 -17.92 21.30
N ARG A 130 10.80 -18.13 21.11
CA ARG A 130 10.21 -19.46 20.97
C ARG A 130 10.73 -20.20 19.76
N ASN A 131 10.87 -19.49 18.62
CA ASN A 131 11.38 -20.08 17.38
C ASN A 131 12.85 -20.45 17.47
N ARG A 132 13.64 -19.67 18.21
CA ARG A 132 15.07 -19.97 18.40
C ARG A 132 15.31 -21.21 19.26
N ARG A 133 14.34 -21.62 20.09
CA ARG A 133 14.44 -22.79 20.94
C ARG A 133 14.10 -24.10 20.23
N LYS A 134 13.55 -24.03 19.01
CA LYS A 134 13.32 -25.19 18.16
C LYS A 134 14.56 -25.46 17.27
#